data_559827835fe8c2aa94455458bbd072bc
#
_entry.id   559827835fe8c2aa94455458bbd072bc
#
_cell.length_a   1.000
_cell.length_b   1.000
_cell.length_c   1.000
_cell.angle_alpha   90.00
_cell.angle_beta   90.00
_cell.angle_gamma   90.00
#
_symmetry.space_group_name_H-M   'P 1'
#
loop_
_entity.id
_entity.type
_entity.pdbx_description
1 polymer ?
#
loop_
_entity_poly.entity_id
_entity_poly.type
_entity_poly.pdbx_seq_one_letter_code
_entity_poly.pdbx_strand_id
1 'polypeptide(L)'
;MPDSTRSPVPYCTFLLGLLLLTAVCRAAGAASVEEIALMNRADRQKILLEGAKKEGKISWYTTLIVDQVVRPVKEAFEKEYPFLQVEFFRGNAERLVQKMFAEYQAKRYDVDIIDGTVSPTMVHRANLLQRFYSPVLADYPAELKDSQGYWGSTNLYFFATGYNTRMVKPNEVPKTYEDLLNARWKGQMIWSTSRGSGAPIMIGTILNTMGPEAGKAYLQKLKAQNIAKSTASNRQILDLTIAGEYPLSLHIFNHHAYISKTAGAPVDWQPHEPVTATIQTIALAKSTPHPHAAMLLLDFVMSEKGQKVFQQSNYLPSHPKVPAKQADLKPGGGRFKQAYYINPDVQYDKGNEWVEYFNNVFMK
;
A
#
# COMPACT_ATOMS: atom_id res chain seq x y z
N MET A 1 46.54 75.68 -63.72
CA MET A 1 46.69 74.92 -64.93
C MET A 1 47.00 73.48 -64.60
N PRO A 2 46.48 72.48 -65.25
CA PRO A 2 45.11 72.18 -65.68
C PRO A 2 44.54 70.99 -64.82
N ASP A 3 43.34 70.92 -64.57
CA ASP A 3 42.21 70.25 -65.21
C ASP A 3 42.46 68.78 -65.60
N SER A 4 41.75 67.90 -64.94
CA SER A 4 41.26 66.61 -65.50
C SER A 4 40.11 66.07 -64.65
N THR A 5 38.95 66.22 -65.19
CA THR A 5 37.69 65.50 -64.85
C THR A 5 37.82 63.97 -64.97
N ARG A 6 37.43 63.24 -63.99
CA ARG A 6 37.00 61.83 -64.09
C ARG A 6 35.73 61.60 -63.28
N SER A 7 34.71 61.24 -64.02
CA SER A 7 33.40 60.82 -63.55
C SER A 7 33.49 59.49 -62.78
N PRO A 8 32.70 59.27 -61.70
CA PRO A 8 32.65 58.02 -61.04
C PRO A 8 31.65 57.03 -61.70
N VAL A 9 32.06 55.78 -61.84
CA VAL A 9 31.30 54.62 -62.27
C VAL A 9 30.52 54.06 -61.03
N PRO A 10 29.24 53.74 -61.13
CA PRO A 10 28.48 53.20 -59.99
C PRO A 10 28.80 51.71 -59.84
N TYR A 11 29.35 51.31 -58.68
CA TYR A 11 29.45 49.95 -58.27
C TYR A 11 28.10 49.43 -57.80
N CYS A 12 27.51 48.49 -58.54
CA CYS A 12 26.34 47.74 -58.18
C CYS A 12 26.72 46.66 -57.13
N THR A 13 26.48 46.93 -55.87
CA THR A 13 26.73 45.94 -54.80
C THR A 13 25.58 44.96 -54.72
N PHE A 14 25.78 43.74 -55.21
CA PHE A 14 24.91 42.58 -55.00
C PHE A 14 25.04 42.13 -53.51
N LEU A 15 24.06 42.50 -52.68
CA LEU A 15 23.90 41.92 -51.34
C LEU A 15 23.28 40.55 -51.48
N LEU A 16 24.14 39.50 -51.45
CA LEU A 16 23.69 38.13 -51.24
C LEU A 16 23.25 37.93 -49.81
N GLY A 17 21.94 37.97 -49.59
CA GLY A 17 21.34 37.67 -48.28
C GLY A 17 21.45 36.17 -47.97
N LEU A 18 22.45 35.78 -47.17
CA LEU A 18 22.59 34.46 -46.62
C LEU A 18 21.58 34.29 -45.49
N LEU A 19 20.38 33.75 -45.80
CA LEU A 19 19.43 33.28 -44.80
C LEU A 19 20.03 32.07 -44.09
N LEU A 20 20.67 32.30 -42.95
CA LEU A 20 20.98 31.27 -41.97
C LEU A 20 19.67 30.77 -41.36
N LEU A 21 19.11 29.67 -41.88
CA LEU A 21 18.14 28.84 -41.20
C LEU A 21 18.86 28.18 -40.01
N THR A 22 18.83 28.81 -38.85
CA THR A 22 19.18 28.15 -37.60
C THR A 22 18.08 27.13 -37.28
N ALA A 23 18.26 25.88 -37.72
CA ALA A 23 17.52 24.77 -37.20
C ALA A 23 17.87 24.64 -35.73
N VAL A 24 17.00 25.17 -34.88
CA VAL A 24 17.04 24.90 -33.43
C VAL A 24 16.72 23.41 -33.28
N CYS A 25 17.77 22.56 -33.36
CA CYS A 25 17.68 21.22 -32.79
C CYS A 25 17.40 21.39 -31.31
N ARG A 26 16.11 21.38 -30.91
CA ARG A 26 15.76 21.07 -29.53
C ARG A 26 16.36 19.71 -29.26
N ALA A 27 17.49 19.65 -28.56
CA ALA A 27 17.90 18.45 -27.88
C ALA A 27 16.69 18.02 -27.07
N ALA A 28 16.06 16.92 -27.45
CA ALA A 28 14.99 16.32 -26.66
C ALA A 28 15.67 15.92 -25.34
N GLY A 29 15.57 16.78 -24.33
CA GLY A 29 16.01 16.46 -22.98
C GLY A 29 15.29 15.19 -22.55
N ALA A 30 15.96 14.34 -21.76
CA ALA A 30 15.30 13.17 -21.17
C ALA A 30 14.01 13.62 -20.49
N ALA A 31 12.90 12.88 -20.72
CA ALA A 31 11.62 13.20 -20.10
C ALA A 31 11.76 13.17 -18.58
N SER A 32 11.15 14.13 -17.90
CA SER A 32 11.16 14.18 -16.44
C SER A 32 10.38 12.98 -15.83
N VAL A 33 10.64 12.68 -14.56
CA VAL A 33 9.87 11.67 -13.82
C VAL A 33 8.37 11.95 -13.89
N GLU A 34 7.98 13.21 -13.75
CA GLU A 34 6.58 13.64 -13.81
C GLU A 34 5.95 13.40 -15.18
N GLU A 35 6.64 13.73 -16.27
CA GLU A 35 6.15 13.50 -17.63
C GLU A 35 5.96 12.01 -17.93
N ILE A 36 6.87 11.16 -17.43
CA ILE A 36 6.76 9.71 -17.58
C ILE A 36 5.62 9.17 -16.73
N ALA A 37 5.54 9.58 -15.48
CA ALA A 37 4.55 9.10 -14.52
C ALA A 37 3.11 9.49 -14.90
N LEU A 38 2.90 10.70 -15.43
CA LEU A 38 1.59 11.21 -15.80
C LEU A 38 1.21 10.92 -17.27
N MET A 39 2.02 10.20 -17.99
CA MET A 39 1.80 9.90 -19.39
C MET A 39 0.47 9.15 -19.62
N ASN A 40 -0.45 9.81 -20.33
CA ASN A 40 -1.76 9.25 -20.74
C ASN A 40 -1.94 9.45 -22.25
N ARG A 41 -1.29 8.58 -23.03
CA ARG A 41 -1.32 8.61 -24.49
C ARG A 41 -1.25 7.20 -25.06
N ALA A 42 -1.66 7.02 -26.32
CA ALA A 42 -1.82 5.70 -26.93
C ALA A 42 -0.51 4.88 -27.01
N ASP A 43 0.64 5.55 -27.15
CA ASP A 43 1.96 4.91 -27.24
C ASP A 43 2.68 4.75 -25.89
N ARG A 44 2.00 5.07 -24.75
CA ARG A 44 2.55 4.99 -23.39
C ARG A 44 3.27 3.67 -23.13
N GLN A 45 2.62 2.54 -23.41
CA GLN A 45 3.21 1.21 -23.16
C GLN A 45 4.52 1.00 -23.91
N LYS A 46 4.60 1.43 -25.18
CA LYS A 46 5.83 1.34 -25.97
C LYS A 46 6.94 2.17 -25.36
N ILE A 47 6.64 3.43 -24.97
CA ILE A 47 7.62 4.33 -24.36
C ILE A 47 8.13 3.76 -23.03
N LEU A 48 7.22 3.25 -22.17
CA LEU A 48 7.61 2.63 -20.91
C LEU A 48 8.54 1.41 -21.15
N LEU A 49 8.23 0.55 -22.12
CA LEU A 49 9.05 -0.61 -22.44
C LEU A 49 10.45 -0.20 -22.95
N GLU A 50 10.53 0.79 -23.83
CA GLU A 50 11.80 1.27 -24.37
C GLU A 50 12.68 1.93 -23.30
N GLY A 51 12.08 2.71 -22.40
CA GLY A 51 12.78 3.32 -21.27
C GLY A 51 13.23 2.30 -20.25
N ALA A 52 12.33 1.41 -19.83
CA ALA A 52 12.60 0.38 -18.84
C ALA A 52 13.72 -0.60 -19.25
N LYS A 53 13.85 -0.91 -20.56
CA LYS A 53 14.99 -1.69 -21.07
C LYS A 53 16.34 -1.02 -20.83
N LYS A 54 16.39 0.30 -20.79
CA LYS A 54 17.60 1.07 -20.50
C LYS A 54 17.87 1.15 -18.99
N GLU A 55 16.80 1.18 -18.18
CA GLU A 55 16.86 1.25 -16.72
C GLU A 55 17.27 -0.10 -16.10
N GLY A 56 16.76 -1.22 -16.60
CA GLY A 56 17.18 -2.58 -16.28
C GLY A 56 16.79 -3.10 -14.90
N LYS A 57 16.37 -2.24 -13.98
CA LYS A 57 16.02 -2.63 -12.60
C LYS A 57 14.96 -1.75 -11.96
N ILE A 58 14.42 -2.23 -10.83
CA ILE A 58 13.46 -1.51 -9.98
C ILE A 58 13.78 -1.80 -8.51
N SER A 59 13.73 -0.79 -7.65
CA SER A 59 13.85 -0.92 -6.21
C SER A 59 12.50 -0.74 -5.54
N TRP A 60 12.01 -1.80 -4.89
CA TRP A 60 10.72 -1.87 -4.23
C TRP A 60 10.87 -1.93 -2.69
N TYR A 61 10.42 -0.89 -1.98
CA TYR A 61 10.34 -0.88 -0.52
C TYR A 61 8.97 -1.39 -0.10
N THR A 62 8.93 -2.50 0.66
CA THR A 62 7.70 -3.23 0.91
C THR A 62 7.49 -3.67 2.35
N THR A 63 6.23 -3.63 2.79
CA THR A 63 5.79 -4.22 4.06
C THR A 63 5.27 -5.66 3.89
N LEU A 64 5.07 -6.11 2.67
CA LEU A 64 4.55 -7.43 2.33
C LEU A 64 5.51 -8.56 2.75
N ILE A 65 4.95 -9.75 2.98
CA ILE A 65 5.75 -10.93 3.37
C ILE A 65 6.45 -11.50 2.13
N VAL A 66 7.80 -11.60 2.22
CA VAL A 66 8.65 -11.92 1.08
C VAL A 66 8.21 -13.21 0.38
N ASP A 67 8.23 -14.34 1.11
CA ASP A 67 8.00 -15.66 0.50
C ASP A 67 6.52 -15.94 0.17
N GLN A 68 5.60 -15.17 0.78
CA GLN A 68 4.18 -15.32 0.50
C GLN A 68 3.74 -14.57 -0.76
N VAL A 69 4.22 -13.33 -0.99
CA VAL A 69 3.72 -12.52 -2.09
C VAL A 69 4.77 -11.72 -2.84
N VAL A 70 5.82 -11.19 -2.15
CA VAL A 70 6.82 -10.34 -2.84
C VAL A 70 7.57 -11.15 -3.89
N ARG A 71 8.07 -12.34 -3.52
CA ARG A 71 8.79 -13.23 -4.43
C ARG A 71 7.89 -13.73 -5.59
N PRO A 72 6.68 -14.25 -5.36
CA PRO A 72 5.75 -14.58 -6.44
C PRO A 72 5.45 -13.42 -7.40
N VAL A 73 5.26 -12.20 -6.89
CA VAL A 73 5.02 -11.02 -7.73
C VAL A 73 6.27 -10.68 -8.56
N LYS A 74 7.45 -10.66 -7.92
CA LYS A 74 8.73 -10.46 -8.60
C LYS A 74 8.93 -11.46 -9.74
N GLU A 75 8.78 -12.75 -9.47
CA GLU A 75 8.97 -13.82 -10.45
C GLU A 75 7.97 -13.71 -11.62
N ALA A 76 6.70 -13.40 -11.34
CA ALA A 76 5.69 -13.22 -12.36
C ALA A 76 5.96 -11.97 -13.22
N PHE A 77 6.42 -10.89 -12.61
CA PHE A 77 6.79 -9.66 -13.30
C PHE A 77 8.04 -9.84 -14.17
N GLU A 78 9.11 -10.42 -13.63
CA GLU A 78 10.35 -10.67 -14.35
C GLU A 78 10.19 -11.70 -15.49
N LYS A 79 9.24 -12.62 -15.35
CA LYS A 79 8.84 -13.52 -16.46
C LYS A 79 8.18 -12.75 -17.61
N GLU A 80 7.41 -11.71 -17.31
CA GLU A 80 6.79 -10.86 -18.34
C GLU A 80 7.78 -9.88 -18.96
N TYR A 81 8.69 -9.36 -18.12
CA TYR A 81 9.70 -8.37 -18.51
C TYR A 81 11.11 -8.87 -18.18
N PRO A 82 11.65 -9.86 -18.92
CA PRO A 82 12.90 -10.55 -18.57
C PRO A 82 14.16 -9.66 -18.64
N PHE A 83 14.01 -8.44 -19.12
CA PHE A 83 15.07 -7.42 -19.14
C PHE A 83 15.07 -6.55 -17.86
N LEU A 84 14.14 -6.76 -16.91
CA LEU A 84 14.06 -6.05 -15.65
C LEU A 84 14.39 -6.96 -14.48
N GLN A 85 15.10 -6.42 -13.50
CA GLN A 85 15.36 -7.04 -12.21
C GLN A 85 14.67 -6.26 -11.10
N VAL A 86 13.83 -6.93 -10.28
CA VAL A 86 13.22 -6.33 -9.10
C VAL A 86 14.09 -6.59 -7.88
N GLU A 87 14.64 -5.53 -7.32
CA GLU A 87 15.28 -5.52 -6.01
C GLU A 87 14.24 -5.08 -4.97
N PHE A 88 14.28 -5.64 -3.77
CA PHE A 88 13.34 -5.21 -2.73
C PHE A 88 14.00 -5.08 -1.36
N PHE A 89 13.49 -4.14 -0.59
CA PHE A 89 13.83 -4.00 0.82
C PHE A 89 12.56 -4.13 1.67
N ARG A 90 12.52 -5.15 2.53
CA ARG A 90 11.38 -5.43 3.41
C ARG A 90 11.58 -4.85 4.80
N GLY A 91 10.59 -4.12 5.30
CA GLY A 91 10.55 -3.57 6.65
C GLY A 91 9.12 -3.37 7.15
N ASN A 92 8.95 -2.92 8.39
CA ASN A 92 7.70 -2.29 8.81
C ASN A 92 7.62 -0.86 8.23
N ALA A 93 6.45 -0.22 8.34
CA ALA A 93 6.22 1.10 7.75
C ALA A 93 7.25 2.13 8.20
N GLU A 94 7.54 2.20 9.51
CA GLU A 94 8.47 3.16 10.08
C GLU A 94 9.90 2.96 9.55
N ARG A 95 10.35 1.71 9.45
CA ARG A 95 11.68 1.38 8.93
C ARG A 95 11.84 1.75 7.46
N LEU A 96 10.80 1.51 6.64
CA LEU A 96 10.82 1.90 5.22
C LEU A 96 10.92 3.41 5.07
N VAL A 97 10.09 4.15 5.82
CA VAL A 97 10.03 5.61 5.77
C VAL A 97 11.33 6.23 6.28
N GLN A 98 11.87 5.74 7.41
CA GLN A 98 13.16 6.20 7.95
C GLN A 98 14.30 5.97 6.96
N LYS A 99 14.35 4.78 6.33
CA LYS A 99 15.35 4.48 5.30
C LYS A 99 15.24 5.46 4.13
N MET A 100 14.04 5.66 3.58
CA MET A 100 13.82 6.58 2.47
C MET A 100 14.21 8.02 2.85
N PHE A 101 13.87 8.50 4.05
CA PHE A 101 14.24 9.84 4.52
C PHE A 101 15.76 10.02 4.64
N ALA A 102 16.46 9.02 5.20
CA ALA A 102 17.92 9.05 5.32
C ALA A 102 18.59 9.12 3.94
N GLU A 103 18.07 8.37 2.96
CA GLU A 103 18.56 8.40 1.58
C GLU A 103 18.35 9.75 0.92
N TYR A 104 17.14 10.34 1.05
CA TYR A 104 16.84 11.66 0.51
C TYR A 104 17.70 12.77 1.15
N GLN A 105 17.93 12.72 2.46
CA GLN A 105 18.85 13.63 3.16
C GLN A 105 20.29 13.52 2.64
N ALA A 106 20.71 12.29 2.31
CA ALA A 106 22.02 12.02 1.71
C ALA A 106 22.07 12.30 0.20
N LYS A 107 20.99 12.84 -0.40
CA LYS A 107 20.80 13.04 -1.86
C LYS A 107 20.97 11.76 -2.66
N ARG A 108 20.63 10.62 -2.07
CA ARG A 108 20.52 9.33 -2.73
C ARG A 108 19.03 9.04 -2.96
N TYR A 109 18.71 8.55 -4.14
CA TYR A 109 17.35 8.27 -4.57
C TYR A 109 17.29 6.80 -4.99
N ASP A 110 17.39 5.90 -3.99
CA ASP A 110 17.57 4.46 -4.23
C ASP A 110 16.22 3.74 -4.42
N VAL A 111 15.10 4.36 -4.01
CA VAL A 111 13.76 3.75 -4.06
C VAL A 111 12.98 4.21 -5.28
N ASP A 112 12.32 3.27 -5.96
CA ASP A 112 11.39 3.55 -7.06
C ASP A 112 9.94 3.53 -6.58
N ILE A 113 9.54 2.47 -5.88
CA ILE A 113 8.19 2.30 -5.37
C ILE A 113 8.19 1.91 -3.89
N ILE A 114 7.17 2.36 -3.18
CA ILE A 114 6.95 2.03 -1.77
C ILE A 114 5.52 1.55 -1.56
N ASP A 115 5.34 0.50 -0.76
CA ASP A 115 4.02 0.05 -0.33
C ASP A 115 3.83 0.05 1.19
N GLY A 116 2.59 -0.09 1.61
CA GLY A 116 2.20 -0.21 3.01
C GLY A 116 0.79 0.30 3.26
N THR A 117 0.27 0.03 4.43
CA THR A 117 -1.04 0.59 4.84
C THR A 117 -0.95 2.08 5.20
N VAL A 118 0.22 2.56 5.63
CA VAL A 118 0.46 3.97 6.02
C VAL A 118 1.77 4.54 5.47
N SER A 119 2.72 3.71 5.03
CA SER A 119 4.03 4.18 4.54
C SER A 119 3.89 5.16 3.36
N PRO A 120 3.07 4.90 2.32
CA PRO A 120 2.85 5.86 1.25
C PRO A 120 2.30 7.19 1.77
N THR A 121 1.33 7.19 2.69
CA THR A 121 0.79 8.42 3.27
C THR A 121 1.87 9.20 4.05
N MET A 122 2.70 8.53 4.86
CA MET A 122 3.81 9.18 5.58
C MET A 122 4.78 9.87 4.60
N VAL A 123 5.14 9.19 3.54
CA VAL A 123 6.03 9.70 2.49
C VAL A 123 5.37 10.83 1.68
N HIS A 124 4.06 10.72 1.42
CA HIS A 124 3.27 11.77 0.77
C HIS A 124 3.26 13.06 1.60
N ARG A 125 3.00 13.00 2.90
CA ARG A 125 3.03 14.15 3.82
C ARG A 125 4.39 14.86 3.87
N ALA A 126 5.47 14.14 3.56
CA ALA A 126 6.81 14.69 3.41
C ALA A 126 7.12 15.22 1.98
N ASN A 127 6.13 15.22 1.06
CA ASN A 127 6.27 15.63 -0.33
C ASN A 127 7.33 14.82 -1.11
N LEU A 128 7.44 13.51 -0.83
CA LEU A 128 8.39 12.61 -1.45
C LEU A 128 7.73 11.56 -2.36
N LEU A 129 6.43 11.71 -2.69
CA LEU A 129 5.74 10.92 -3.71
C LEU A 129 5.55 11.70 -5.00
N GLN A 130 5.54 10.98 -6.10
CA GLN A 130 5.14 11.43 -7.44
C GLN A 130 3.72 10.96 -7.73
N ARG A 131 2.89 11.85 -8.27
CA ARG A 131 1.60 11.48 -8.86
C ARG A 131 1.85 10.61 -10.09
N PHE A 132 1.00 9.63 -10.32
CA PHE A 132 1.10 8.77 -11.50
C PHE A 132 -0.26 8.48 -12.12
N TYR A 133 -0.25 8.21 -13.41
CA TYR A 133 -1.38 7.71 -14.16
C TYR A 133 -1.18 6.23 -14.45
N SER A 134 -2.18 5.41 -14.13
CA SER A 134 -2.26 4.02 -14.54
C SER A 134 -3.63 3.75 -15.16
N PRO A 135 -3.70 3.23 -16.39
CA PRO A 135 -4.99 2.91 -17.03
C PRO A 135 -5.75 1.82 -16.24
N VAL A 136 -5.04 0.99 -15.50
CA VAL A 136 -5.62 -0.09 -14.67
C VAL A 136 -6.50 0.47 -13.56
N LEU A 137 -6.19 1.63 -13.03
CA LEU A 137 -6.96 2.27 -11.95
C LEU A 137 -8.36 2.75 -12.41
N ALA A 138 -8.66 2.74 -13.71
CA ALA A 138 -10.01 3.01 -14.20
C ALA A 138 -11.04 2.01 -13.67
N ASP A 139 -10.66 0.76 -13.50
CA ASP A 139 -11.52 -0.32 -12.98
C ASP A 139 -11.70 -0.27 -11.45
N TYR A 140 -10.81 0.42 -10.72
CA TYR A 140 -10.83 0.45 -9.26
C TYR A 140 -11.92 1.37 -8.71
N PRO A 141 -12.67 0.95 -7.68
CA PRO A 141 -13.59 1.83 -6.98
C PRO A 141 -12.84 2.99 -6.30
N ALA A 142 -13.56 4.08 -6.03
CA ALA A 142 -12.97 5.33 -5.56
C ALA A 142 -12.22 5.18 -4.22
N GLU A 143 -12.71 4.33 -3.34
CA GLU A 143 -12.11 4.06 -2.02
C GLU A 143 -10.78 3.27 -2.10
N LEU A 144 -10.47 2.65 -3.24
CA LEU A 144 -9.27 1.82 -3.42
C LEU A 144 -8.19 2.50 -4.29
N LYS A 145 -8.32 3.79 -4.52
CA LYS A 145 -7.32 4.62 -5.21
C LYS A 145 -7.33 6.05 -4.66
N ASP A 146 -6.20 6.72 -4.76
CA ASP A 146 -6.12 8.13 -4.39
C ASP A 146 -6.77 9.02 -5.45
N SER A 147 -7.63 9.94 -5.02
CA SER A 147 -8.30 10.89 -5.91
C SER A 147 -7.33 11.87 -6.58
N GLN A 148 -6.16 12.11 -6.00
CA GLN A 148 -5.11 12.97 -6.54
C GLN A 148 -4.06 12.19 -7.33
N GLY A 149 -4.10 10.84 -7.31
CA GLY A 149 -3.21 9.98 -8.08
C GLY A 149 -1.86 9.66 -7.43
N TYR A 150 -1.74 9.73 -6.10
CA TYR A 150 -0.51 9.38 -5.40
C TYR A 150 -0.36 7.91 -5.06
N TRP A 151 -1.47 7.15 -4.95
CA TRP A 151 -1.41 5.73 -4.67
C TRP A 151 -2.56 4.94 -5.34
N GLY A 152 -2.32 3.65 -5.53
CA GLY A 152 -3.34 2.65 -5.84
C GLY A 152 -3.29 1.51 -4.82
N SER A 153 -4.39 0.73 -4.70
CA SER A 153 -4.46 -0.39 -3.78
C SER A 153 -3.91 -1.68 -4.40
N THR A 154 -3.16 -2.44 -3.61
CA THR A 154 -2.66 -3.77 -4.01
C THR A 154 -3.48 -4.90 -3.42
N ASN A 155 -3.86 -4.79 -2.14
CA ASN A 155 -4.65 -5.80 -1.46
C ASN A 155 -5.37 -5.20 -0.25
N LEU A 156 -6.34 -5.96 0.25
CA LEU A 156 -7.14 -5.61 1.41
C LEU A 156 -6.77 -6.51 2.59
N TYR A 157 -6.90 -5.96 3.79
CA TYR A 157 -6.83 -6.71 5.03
C TYR A 157 -8.13 -6.57 5.80
N PHE A 158 -8.74 -7.69 6.15
CA PHE A 158 -9.91 -7.73 7.03
C PHE A 158 -9.50 -8.32 8.38
N PHE A 159 -9.90 -7.64 9.44
CA PHE A 159 -9.57 -8.05 10.80
C PHE A 159 -10.67 -8.89 11.42
N ALA A 160 -10.26 -9.85 12.23
CA ALA A 160 -11.16 -10.76 12.91
C ALA A 160 -10.60 -11.16 14.29
N THR A 161 -11.40 -11.83 15.08
CA THR A 161 -10.92 -12.57 16.26
C THR A 161 -10.49 -13.97 15.83
N GLY A 162 -9.20 -14.30 16.01
CA GLY A 162 -8.72 -15.65 15.91
C GLY A 162 -9.05 -16.43 17.18
N TYR A 163 -9.39 -17.71 17.05
CA TYR A 163 -9.65 -18.56 18.22
C TYR A 163 -9.05 -19.96 18.05
N ASN A 164 -8.61 -20.54 19.17
CA ASN A 164 -8.10 -21.90 19.19
C ASN A 164 -9.27 -22.90 19.25
N THR A 165 -9.40 -23.74 18.22
CA THR A 165 -10.54 -24.67 18.06
C THR A 165 -10.52 -25.85 19.05
N ARG A 166 -9.40 -26.07 19.77
CA ARG A 166 -9.31 -27.06 20.85
C ARG A 166 -9.77 -26.48 22.19
N MET A 167 -9.71 -25.15 22.36
CA MET A 167 -10.08 -24.45 23.60
C MET A 167 -11.49 -23.85 23.56
N VAL A 168 -11.95 -23.46 22.37
CA VAL A 168 -13.23 -22.77 22.16
C VAL A 168 -14.02 -23.50 21.10
N LYS A 169 -15.21 -23.96 21.45
CA LYS A 169 -16.13 -24.61 20.51
C LYS A 169 -16.78 -23.58 19.60
N PRO A 170 -17.16 -23.92 18.34
CA PRO A 170 -17.74 -22.97 17.40
C PRO A 170 -19.00 -22.23 17.88
N ASN A 171 -19.80 -22.88 18.72
CA ASN A 171 -21.01 -22.28 19.32
C ASN A 171 -20.73 -21.36 20.52
N GLU A 172 -19.50 -21.35 21.02
CA GLU A 172 -19.06 -20.55 22.17
C GLU A 172 -18.27 -19.31 21.77
N VAL A 173 -17.84 -19.24 20.50
CA VAL A 173 -17.05 -18.10 19.97
C VAL A 173 -17.88 -16.81 20.06
N PRO A 174 -17.30 -15.70 20.57
CA PRO A 174 -17.97 -14.40 20.56
C PRO A 174 -18.25 -13.98 19.11
N LYS A 175 -19.51 -13.67 18.79
CA LYS A 175 -19.97 -13.33 17.44
C LYS A 175 -20.08 -11.84 17.19
N THR A 176 -20.25 -11.08 18.25
CA THR A 176 -20.43 -9.62 18.24
C THR A 176 -19.39 -8.95 19.11
N TYR A 177 -19.23 -7.65 18.95
CA TYR A 177 -18.42 -6.85 19.89
C TYR A 177 -18.92 -6.98 21.33
N GLU A 178 -20.25 -7.02 21.55
CA GLU A 178 -20.82 -7.16 22.90
C GLU A 178 -20.49 -8.52 23.53
N ASP A 179 -20.41 -9.60 22.76
CA ASP A 179 -20.04 -10.92 23.26
C ASP A 179 -18.61 -10.98 23.83
N LEU A 180 -17.72 -10.08 23.38
CA LEU A 180 -16.36 -9.95 23.93
C LEU A 180 -16.37 -9.42 25.37
N LEU A 181 -17.47 -8.83 25.81
CA LEU A 181 -17.65 -8.33 27.18
C LEU A 181 -18.09 -9.40 28.18
N ASN A 182 -18.39 -10.62 27.71
CA ASN A 182 -18.80 -11.70 28.61
C ASN A 182 -17.66 -12.04 29.58
N ALA A 183 -18.00 -12.20 30.87
CA ALA A 183 -17.04 -12.45 31.96
C ALA A 183 -16.17 -13.69 31.75
N ARG A 184 -16.62 -14.68 30.96
CA ARG A 184 -15.82 -15.88 30.62
C ARG A 184 -14.54 -15.56 29.85
N TRP A 185 -14.50 -14.41 29.15
CA TRP A 185 -13.33 -13.98 28.37
C TRP A 185 -12.34 -13.12 29.16
N LYS A 186 -12.62 -12.84 30.41
CA LYS A 186 -11.74 -12.02 31.24
C LYS A 186 -10.39 -12.71 31.43
N GLY A 187 -9.30 -12.05 30.97
CA GLY A 187 -7.94 -12.58 30.96
C GLY A 187 -7.68 -13.69 29.93
N GLN A 188 -8.64 -13.97 29.04
CA GLN A 188 -8.56 -15.04 28.03
C GLN A 188 -8.26 -14.50 26.62
N MET A 189 -8.03 -13.21 26.48
CA MET A 189 -7.82 -12.55 25.20
C MET A 189 -6.45 -11.88 25.13
N ILE A 190 -5.87 -11.86 23.93
CA ILE A 190 -4.63 -11.13 23.63
C ILE A 190 -4.81 -10.26 22.40
N TRP A 191 -4.13 -9.14 22.33
CA TRP A 191 -4.01 -8.31 21.14
C TRP A 191 -2.61 -7.73 20.96
N SER A 192 -2.31 -7.32 19.72
CA SER A 192 -1.10 -6.56 19.40
C SER A 192 -1.27 -5.09 19.78
N THR A 193 -0.21 -4.47 20.33
CA THR A 193 -0.15 -3.02 20.56
C THR A 193 0.37 -2.26 19.33
N SER A 194 0.61 -2.95 18.21
CA SER A 194 1.10 -2.35 16.97
C SER A 194 0.22 -1.18 16.52
N ARG A 195 0.86 -0.05 16.26
CA ARG A 195 0.19 1.18 15.84
C ARG A 195 -0.54 1.04 14.49
N GLY A 196 0.06 0.31 13.54
CA GLY A 196 -0.44 0.20 12.17
C GLY A 196 -1.50 -0.89 11.95
N SER A 197 -1.64 -1.85 12.90
CA SER A 197 -2.53 -3.01 12.70
C SER A 197 -3.03 -3.66 13.98
N GLY A 198 -2.70 -3.12 15.13
CA GLY A 198 -3.08 -3.67 16.43
C GLY A 198 -4.33 -3.04 17.04
N ALA A 199 -4.42 -3.11 18.37
CA ALA A 199 -5.51 -2.56 19.17
C ALA A 199 -5.87 -1.10 18.86
N PRO A 200 -4.93 -0.17 18.58
CA PRO A 200 -5.29 1.19 18.20
C PRO A 200 -6.22 1.27 16.98
N ILE A 201 -6.02 0.41 15.99
CA ILE A 201 -6.86 0.37 14.77
C ILE A 201 -8.28 -0.16 15.11
N MET A 202 -8.39 -1.17 15.99
CA MET A 202 -9.68 -1.64 16.49
C MET A 202 -10.42 -0.53 17.25
N ILE A 203 -9.71 0.25 18.08
CA ILE A 203 -10.26 1.41 18.77
C ILE A 203 -10.81 2.44 17.78
N GLY A 204 -10.04 2.78 16.76
CA GLY A 204 -10.47 3.67 15.69
C GLY A 204 -11.76 3.20 15.02
N THR A 205 -11.86 1.90 14.70
CA THR A 205 -13.09 1.31 14.14
C THR A 205 -14.27 1.47 15.10
N ILE A 206 -14.10 1.11 16.37
CA ILE A 206 -15.15 1.20 17.39
C ILE A 206 -15.65 2.64 17.54
N LEU A 207 -14.72 3.61 17.68
CA LEU A 207 -15.09 5.02 17.83
C LEU A 207 -15.81 5.57 16.58
N ASN A 208 -15.42 5.16 15.39
CA ASN A 208 -16.04 5.65 14.16
C ASN A 208 -17.37 4.96 13.83
N THR A 209 -17.53 3.68 14.17
CA THR A 209 -18.74 2.92 13.80
C THR A 209 -19.83 2.94 14.86
N MET A 210 -19.48 2.98 16.14
CA MET A 210 -20.44 3.13 17.24
C MET A 210 -20.71 4.60 17.59
N GLY A 211 -19.89 5.52 17.10
CA GLY A 211 -19.87 6.92 17.49
C GLY A 211 -19.03 7.17 18.76
N PRO A 212 -18.56 8.41 18.96
CA PRO A 212 -17.58 8.72 20.00
C PRO A 212 -18.02 8.33 21.42
N GLU A 213 -19.25 8.66 21.81
CA GLU A 213 -19.73 8.42 23.18
C GLU A 213 -20.01 6.94 23.45
N ALA A 214 -20.76 6.27 22.55
CA ALA A 214 -21.06 4.85 22.71
C ALA A 214 -19.78 4.01 22.57
N GLY A 215 -18.88 4.37 21.63
CA GLY A 215 -17.60 3.71 21.47
C GLY A 215 -16.70 3.82 22.68
N LYS A 216 -16.59 5.01 23.31
CA LYS A 216 -15.85 5.18 24.57
C LYS A 216 -16.46 4.35 25.70
N ALA A 217 -17.79 4.35 25.84
CA ALA A 217 -18.47 3.55 26.85
C ALA A 217 -18.22 2.05 26.67
N TYR A 218 -18.26 1.55 25.42
CA TYR A 218 -17.89 0.19 25.08
C TYR A 218 -16.44 -0.14 25.44
N LEU A 219 -15.49 0.72 25.07
CA LEU A 219 -14.05 0.52 25.33
C LEU A 219 -13.74 0.51 26.83
N GLN A 220 -14.45 1.26 27.66
CA GLN A 220 -14.33 1.18 29.13
C GLN A 220 -14.79 -0.18 29.66
N LYS A 221 -15.90 -0.74 29.15
CA LYS A 221 -16.33 -2.11 29.49
C LYS A 221 -15.29 -3.15 29.00
N LEU A 222 -14.75 -2.97 27.79
CA LEU A 222 -13.74 -3.88 27.21
C LEU A 222 -12.44 -3.87 28.05
N LYS A 223 -12.04 -2.73 28.62
CA LYS A 223 -10.91 -2.64 29.56
C LYS A 223 -11.04 -3.63 30.71
N ALA A 224 -12.25 -3.80 31.25
CA ALA A 224 -12.53 -4.71 32.38
C ALA A 224 -12.26 -6.18 32.04
N GLN A 225 -12.13 -6.53 30.76
CA GLN A 225 -11.80 -7.88 30.31
C GLN A 225 -10.31 -8.26 30.54
N ASN A 226 -9.46 -7.32 30.95
CA ASN A 226 -8.04 -7.57 31.22
C ASN A 226 -7.32 -8.28 30.07
N ILE A 227 -7.41 -7.70 28.87
CA ILE A 227 -6.81 -8.24 27.64
C ILE A 227 -5.28 -8.17 27.72
N ALA A 228 -4.60 -9.28 27.48
CA ALA A 228 -3.15 -9.33 27.40
C ALA A 228 -2.62 -8.48 26.24
N LYS A 229 -1.54 -7.77 26.46
CA LYS A 229 -0.93 -6.81 25.53
C LYS A 229 0.45 -7.30 25.11
N SER A 230 0.74 -7.28 23.80
CA SER A 230 2.04 -7.65 23.28
C SER A 230 2.46 -6.72 22.15
N THR A 231 3.75 -6.39 22.06
CA THR A 231 4.34 -5.65 20.94
C THR A 231 4.56 -6.52 19.70
N ALA A 232 4.28 -7.83 19.80
CA ALA A 232 4.38 -8.77 18.71
C ALA A 232 3.42 -8.41 17.55
N SER A 233 3.78 -8.83 16.33
CA SER A 233 2.93 -8.65 15.15
C SER A 233 1.62 -9.44 15.25
N ASN A 234 0.61 -9.05 14.49
CA ASN A 234 -0.67 -9.77 14.44
C ASN A 234 -0.50 -11.26 14.08
N ARG A 235 0.52 -11.59 13.27
CA ARG A 235 0.84 -12.98 12.97
C ARG A 235 1.32 -13.72 14.21
N GLN A 236 2.26 -13.14 14.96
CA GLN A 236 2.77 -13.75 16.19
C GLN A 236 1.71 -13.84 17.29
N ILE A 237 0.80 -12.86 17.38
CA ILE A 237 -0.36 -12.93 18.29
C ILE A 237 -1.24 -14.15 17.96
N LEU A 238 -1.50 -14.38 16.68
CA LEU A 238 -2.23 -15.55 16.22
C LEU A 238 -1.48 -16.86 16.54
N ASP A 239 -0.14 -16.86 16.43
CA ASP A 239 0.68 -18.02 16.75
C ASP A 239 0.59 -18.41 18.23
N LEU A 240 0.51 -17.43 19.16
CA LEU A 240 0.26 -17.68 20.59
C LEU A 240 -1.12 -18.32 20.80
N THR A 241 -2.13 -17.91 20.05
CA THR A 241 -3.46 -18.56 20.10
C THR A 241 -3.41 -19.98 19.51
N ILE A 242 -2.71 -20.20 18.41
CA ILE A 242 -2.50 -21.54 17.84
C ILE A 242 -1.79 -22.47 18.84
N ALA A 243 -0.80 -21.96 19.54
CA ALA A 243 -0.06 -22.70 20.58
C ALA A 243 -0.90 -23.03 21.83
N GLY A 244 -2.04 -22.33 22.02
CA GLY A 244 -2.93 -22.53 23.17
C GLY A 244 -2.59 -21.68 24.38
N GLU A 245 -1.76 -20.65 24.24
CA GLU A 245 -1.48 -19.72 25.34
C GLU A 245 -2.69 -18.81 25.64
N TYR A 246 -3.46 -18.47 24.61
CA TYR A 246 -4.71 -17.68 24.72
C TYR A 246 -5.80 -18.32 23.87
N PRO A 247 -7.03 -18.45 24.40
CA PRO A 247 -8.16 -18.94 23.61
C PRO A 247 -8.52 -18.03 22.45
N LEU A 248 -8.36 -16.69 22.60
CA LEU A 248 -8.74 -15.67 21.63
C LEU A 248 -7.61 -14.69 21.38
N SER A 249 -7.35 -14.40 20.08
CA SER A 249 -6.53 -13.29 19.64
C SER A 249 -7.39 -12.26 18.93
N LEU A 250 -7.44 -11.03 19.45
CA LEU A 250 -8.25 -9.96 18.90
C LEU A 250 -7.53 -9.24 17.78
N HIS A 251 -8.29 -8.81 16.77
CA HIS A 251 -7.84 -7.94 15.71
C HIS A 251 -6.65 -8.50 14.92
N ILE A 252 -6.73 -9.79 14.56
CA ILE A 252 -5.78 -10.45 13.66
C ILE A 252 -6.30 -10.40 12.21
N PHE A 253 -5.42 -10.60 11.24
CA PHE A 253 -5.83 -10.72 9.85
C PHE A 253 -6.52 -12.06 9.59
N ASN A 254 -7.76 -12.03 9.06
CA ASN A 254 -8.56 -13.22 8.82
C ASN A 254 -7.88 -14.24 7.88
N HIS A 255 -7.20 -13.77 6.83
CA HIS A 255 -6.48 -14.65 5.90
C HIS A 255 -5.31 -15.39 6.56
N HIS A 256 -4.65 -14.82 7.57
CA HIS A 256 -3.62 -15.54 8.33
C HIS A 256 -4.19 -16.73 9.11
N ALA A 257 -5.38 -16.55 9.73
CA ALA A 257 -6.07 -17.65 10.39
C ALA A 257 -6.50 -18.71 9.37
N TYR A 258 -7.02 -18.30 8.22
CA TYR A 258 -7.37 -19.21 7.13
C TYR A 258 -6.16 -20.02 6.65
N ILE A 259 -5.02 -19.37 6.35
CA ILE A 259 -3.78 -20.05 5.93
C ILE A 259 -3.34 -21.08 6.98
N SER A 260 -3.35 -20.71 8.25
CA SER A 260 -2.95 -21.61 9.34
C SER A 260 -3.91 -22.79 9.49
N LYS A 261 -5.23 -22.53 9.40
CA LYS A 261 -6.28 -23.56 9.43
C LYS A 261 -6.11 -24.57 8.30
N THR A 262 -5.85 -24.12 7.09
CA THR A 262 -5.65 -24.99 5.91
C THR A 262 -4.34 -25.79 5.99
N ALA A 263 -3.36 -25.31 6.76
CA ALA A 263 -2.15 -26.03 7.10
C ALA A 263 -2.33 -27.00 8.30
N GLY A 264 -3.56 -27.18 8.81
CA GLY A 264 -3.86 -28.12 9.90
C GLY A 264 -3.70 -27.55 11.31
N ALA A 265 -3.45 -26.25 11.47
CA ALA A 265 -3.38 -25.65 12.79
C ALA A 265 -4.76 -25.61 13.48
N PRO A 266 -4.83 -25.76 14.83
CA PRO A 266 -6.08 -25.76 15.58
C PRO A 266 -6.62 -24.33 15.76
N VAL A 267 -6.94 -23.63 14.68
CA VAL A 267 -7.38 -22.24 14.68
C VAL A 267 -8.49 -22.01 13.65
N ASP A 268 -9.39 -21.11 13.99
CA ASP A 268 -10.32 -20.50 13.04
C ASP A 268 -10.52 -19.03 13.40
N TRP A 269 -11.38 -18.31 12.70
CA TRP A 269 -11.60 -16.90 12.88
C TRP A 269 -13.09 -16.54 12.89
N GLN A 270 -13.42 -15.49 13.62
CA GLN A 270 -14.78 -14.95 13.74
C GLN A 270 -14.75 -13.45 13.43
N PRO A 271 -15.52 -12.98 12.44
CA PRO A 271 -15.69 -11.55 12.18
C PRO A 271 -16.60 -10.90 13.23
N HIS A 272 -16.34 -9.62 13.52
CA HIS A 272 -17.28 -8.76 14.28
C HIS A 272 -17.66 -7.60 13.36
N GLU A 273 -18.94 -7.53 13.00
CA GLU A 273 -19.43 -6.52 12.05
C GLU A 273 -19.73 -5.17 12.74
N PRO A 274 -19.42 -4.05 12.09
CA PRO A 274 -18.70 -3.97 10.81
C PRO A 274 -17.24 -4.38 10.98
N VAL A 275 -16.78 -5.25 10.07
CA VAL A 275 -15.40 -5.76 10.11
C VAL A 275 -14.42 -4.63 9.74
N THR A 276 -13.41 -4.40 10.57
CA THR A 276 -12.33 -3.47 10.22
C THR A 276 -11.63 -3.93 8.94
N ALA A 277 -11.46 -3.02 8.00
CA ALA A 277 -10.68 -3.23 6.78
C ALA A 277 -9.63 -2.14 6.62
N THR A 278 -8.38 -2.53 6.30
CA THR A 278 -7.33 -1.60 5.90
C THR A 278 -6.86 -1.89 4.48
N ILE A 279 -6.38 -0.85 3.82
CA ILE A 279 -6.00 -0.86 2.41
C ILE A 279 -4.47 -0.86 2.34
N GLN A 280 -3.90 -1.87 1.69
CA GLN A 280 -2.49 -1.84 1.31
C GLN A 280 -2.34 -1.01 0.06
N THR A 281 -1.57 0.05 0.13
CA THR A 281 -1.35 0.98 -0.99
C THR A 281 0.06 0.85 -1.54
N ILE A 282 0.23 1.21 -2.82
CA ILE A 282 1.52 1.28 -3.51
C ILE A 282 1.65 2.64 -4.20
N ALA A 283 2.84 3.22 -4.15
CA ALA A 283 3.09 4.58 -4.60
C ALA A 283 4.46 4.72 -5.29
N LEU A 284 4.57 5.72 -6.15
CA LEU A 284 5.79 6.09 -6.88
C LEU A 284 6.61 7.09 -6.07
N ALA A 285 7.90 6.85 -5.90
CA ALA A 285 8.81 7.80 -5.28
C ALA A 285 9.03 9.03 -6.19
N LYS A 286 9.08 10.24 -5.61
CA LYS A 286 9.18 11.51 -6.34
C LYS A 286 10.42 11.61 -7.21
N SER A 287 11.54 11.08 -6.72
CA SER A 287 12.84 11.12 -7.40
C SER A 287 13.29 9.72 -7.80
N THR A 288 12.35 8.90 -8.27
CA THR A 288 12.65 7.53 -8.73
C THR A 288 13.75 7.57 -9.80
N PRO A 289 14.82 6.76 -9.67
CA PRO A 289 15.86 6.67 -10.69
C PRO A 289 15.45 5.84 -11.92
N HIS A 290 14.38 5.03 -11.81
CA HIS A 290 13.93 4.14 -12.87
C HIS A 290 12.43 4.32 -13.17
N PRO A 291 11.99 5.51 -13.63
CA PRO A 291 10.56 5.87 -13.71
C PRO A 291 9.78 5.00 -14.71
N HIS A 292 10.37 4.58 -15.82
CA HIS A 292 9.68 3.73 -16.78
C HIS A 292 9.44 2.32 -16.23
N ALA A 293 10.47 1.72 -15.62
CA ALA A 293 10.40 0.40 -15.02
C ALA A 293 9.45 0.40 -13.81
N ALA A 294 9.50 1.45 -12.98
CA ALA A 294 8.58 1.63 -11.86
C ALA A 294 7.13 1.69 -12.31
N MET A 295 6.82 2.43 -13.38
CA MET A 295 5.46 2.50 -13.93
C MET A 295 4.98 1.15 -14.47
N LEU A 296 5.86 0.35 -15.11
CA LEU A 296 5.49 -1.01 -15.53
C LEU A 296 5.16 -1.91 -14.33
N LEU A 297 5.92 -1.83 -13.24
CA LEU A 297 5.65 -2.63 -12.05
C LEU A 297 4.37 -2.17 -11.32
N LEU A 298 4.11 -0.87 -11.24
CA LEU A 298 2.85 -0.35 -10.71
C LEU A 298 1.65 -0.84 -11.51
N ASP A 299 1.70 -0.72 -12.84
CA ASP A 299 0.64 -1.21 -13.72
C ASP A 299 0.44 -2.72 -13.56
N PHE A 300 1.53 -3.50 -13.51
CA PHE A 300 1.47 -4.95 -13.33
C PHE A 300 0.85 -5.35 -12.01
N VAL A 301 1.33 -4.81 -10.90
CA VAL A 301 0.86 -5.17 -9.55
C VAL A 301 -0.63 -4.90 -9.38
N MET A 302 -1.13 -3.81 -9.95
CA MET A 302 -2.55 -3.43 -9.88
C MET A 302 -3.40 -4.10 -10.97
N SER A 303 -2.83 -4.70 -12.02
CA SER A 303 -3.57 -5.37 -13.09
C SER A 303 -4.25 -6.66 -12.61
N GLU A 304 -5.24 -7.14 -13.38
CA GLU A 304 -5.84 -8.46 -13.12
C GLU A 304 -4.78 -9.58 -13.02
N LYS A 305 -3.73 -9.50 -13.85
CA LYS A 305 -2.64 -10.48 -13.87
C LYS A 305 -1.83 -10.47 -12.58
N GLY A 306 -1.38 -9.31 -12.14
CA GLY A 306 -0.67 -9.16 -10.87
C GLY A 306 -1.56 -9.52 -9.68
N GLN A 307 -2.82 -9.09 -9.69
CA GLN A 307 -3.76 -9.39 -8.61
C GLN A 307 -4.13 -10.88 -8.52
N LYS A 308 -4.05 -11.65 -9.61
CA LYS A 308 -4.13 -13.12 -9.56
C LYS A 308 -2.95 -13.75 -8.82
N VAL A 309 -1.76 -13.12 -8.85
CA VAL A 309 -0.62 -13.58 -8.03
C VAL A 309 -0.91 -13.37 -6.55
N PHE A 310 -1.48 -12.22 -6.16
CA PHE A 310 -1.95 -11.99 -4.78
C PHE A 310 -3.01 -13.03 -4.37
N GLN A 311 -3.99 -13.28 -5.23
CA GLN A 311 -5.01 -14.30 -4.99
C GLN A 311 -4.41 -15.69 -4.75
N GLN A 312 -3.49 -16.12 -5.61
CA GLN A 312 -2.81 -17.43 -5.48
C GLN A 312 -2.02 -17.54 -4.19
N SER A 313 -1.45 -16.44 -3.73
CA SER A 313 -0.72 -16.30 -2.47
C SER A 313 -1.64 -16.19 -1.24
N ASN A 314 -2.95 -16.38 -1.39
CA ASN A 314 -3.98 -16.22 -0.36
C ASN A 314 -4.07 -14.80 0.24
N TYR A 315 -3.57 -13.79 -0.47
CA TYR A 315 -3.87 -12.39 -0.19
C TYR A 315 -5.24 -12.02 -0.80
N LEU A 316 -5.82 -10.93 -0.35
CA LEU A 316 -7.14 -10.49 -0.77
C LEU A 316 -7.01 -9.38 -1.82
N PRO A 317 -7.20 -9.69 -3.12
CA PRO A 317 -6.99 -8.72 -4.19
C PRO A 317 -7.86 -7.49 -4.05
N SER A 318 -7.33 -6.33 -4.43
CA SER A 318 -8.08 -5.07 -4.50
C SER A 318 -8.82 -4.91 -5.84
N HIS A 319 -8.32 -5.51 -6.92
CA HIS A 319 -8.93 -5.40 -8.24
C HIS A 319 -10.33 -6.05 -8.26
N PRO A 320 -11.39 -5.31 -8.68
CA PRO A 320 -12.78 -5.77 -8.55
C PRO A 320 -13.09 -7.04 -9.35
N LYS A 321 -12.37 -7.27 -10.46
CA LYS A 321 -12.53 -8.46 -11.32
C LYS A 321 -11.77 -9.70 -10.81
N VAL A 322 -10.97 -9.56 -9.73
CA VAL A 322 -10.21 -10.68 -9.16
C VAL A 322 -10.77 -11.00 -7.76
N PRO A 323 -11.56 -12.07 -7.62
CA PRO A 323 -12.13 -12.46 -6.34
C PRO A 323 -11.04 -12.96 -5.38
N ALA A 324 -11.35 -13.05 -4.09
CA ALA A 324 -10.51 -13.79 -3.15
C ALA A 324 -10.51 -15.28 -3.53
N LYS A 325 -9.38 -15.97 -3.30
CA LYS A 325 -9.30 -17.43 -3.49
C LYS A 325 -10.32 -18.16 -2.64
N GLN A 326 -10.58 -17.64 -1.46
CA GLN A 326 -11.62 -18.10 -0.54
C GLN A 326 -12.62 -16.97 -0.33
N ALA A 327 -13.86 -17.18 -0.81
CA ALA A 327 -14.87 -16.14 -0.84
C ALA A 327 -15.23 -15.58 0.55
N ASP A 328 -15.29 -16.42 1.58
CA ASP A 328 -15.65 -16.04 2.94
C ASP A 328 -14.66 -15.09 3.63
N LEU A 329 -13.49 -14.86 3.04
CA LEU A 329 -12.50 -13.90 3.53
C LEU A 329 -12.81 -12.44 3.15
N LYS A 330 -13.80 -12.19 2.28
CA LYS A 330 -14.25 -10.86 1.86
C LYS A 330 -15.74 -10.66 2.19
N PRO A 331 -16.21 -9.40 2.25
CA PRO A 331 -17.63 -9.13 2.45
C PRO A 331 -18.51 -9.81 1.37
N GLY A 332 -19.64 -10.35 1.79
CA GLY A 332 -20.58 -11.05 0.89
C GLY A 332 -20.22 -12.50 0.57
N GLY A 333 -19.06 -12.99 1.00
CA GLY A 333 -18.61 -14.37 0.76
C GLY A 333 -19.12 -15.41 1.77
N GLY A 334 -20.01 -15.03 2.69
CA GLY A 334 -20.69 -15.94 3.60
C GLY A 334 -20.45 -15.68 5.09
N ARG A 335 -19.23 -15.33 5.52
CA ARG A 335 -18.94 -15.11 6.96
C ARG A 335 -19.33 -13.73 7.46
N PHE A 336 -19.24 -12.69 6.61
CA PHE A 336 -19.62 -11.32 6.98
C PHE A 336 -20.12 -10.54 5.76
N LYS A 337 -20.89 -9.49 6.02
CA LYS A 337 -21.51 -8.66 4.97
C LYS A 337 -20.98 -7.24 4.97
N GLN A 338 -20.65 -6.70 6.15
CA GLN A 338 -20.29 -5.30 6.34
C GLN A 338 -18.82 -5.15 6.75
N ALA A 339 -18.11 -4.25 6.07
CA ALA A 339 -16.76 -3.85 6.43
C ALA A 339 -16.67 -2.32 6.53
N TYR A 340 -15.87 -1.85 7.47
CA TYR A 340 -15.48 -0.46 7.62
C TYR A 340 -14.06 -0.29 7.06
N TYR A 341 -13.97 0.33 5.89
CA TYR A 341 -12.69 0.61 5.22
C TYR A 341 -12.06 1.86 5.82
N ILE A 342 -10.92 1.68 6.47
CA ILE A 342 -10.14 2.80 6.99
C ILE A 342 -9.30 3.36 5.84
N ASN A 343 -9.61 4.59 5.42
CA ASN A 343 -8.80 5.31 4.44
C ASN A 343 -7.38 5.52 5.00
N PRO A 344 -6.31 5.32 4.21
CA PRO A 344 -4.91 5.48 4.64
C PRO A 344 -4.59 6.84 5.26
N ASP A 345 -5.18 7.94 4.75
CA ASP A 345 -5.00 9.28 5.31
C ASP A 345 -5.69 9.40 6.67
N VAL A 346 -6.90 8.87 6.83
CA VAL A 346 -7.60 8.82 8.11
C VAL A 346 -6.81 7.98 9.12
N GLN A 347 -6.26 6.85 8.69
CA GLN A 347 -5.41 6.01 9.54
C GLN A 347 -4.16 6.76 10.02
N TYR A 348 -3.55 7.55 9.15
CA TYR A 348 -2.38 8.35 9.47
C TYR A 348 -2.74 9.51 10.42
N ASP A 349 -3.73 10.32 10.05
CA ASP A 349 -4.11 11.55 10.76
C ASP A 349 -4.68 11.25 12.15
N LYS A 350 -5.52 10.19 12.27
CA LYS A 350 -6.16 9.76 13.52
C LYS A 350 -5.39 8.71 14.31
N GLY A 351 -4.38 8.09 13.70
CA GLY A 351 -3.62 7.01 14.32
C GLY A 351 -2.96 7.39 15.64
N ASN A 352 -2.46 8.63 15.78
CA ASN A 352 -1.91 9.15 17.03
C ASN A 352 -2.97 9.25 18.14
N GLU A 353 -4.15 9.77 17.81
CA GLU A 353 -5.28 9.89 18.72
C GLU A 353 -5.73 8.50 19.24
N TRP A 354 -5.79 7.51 18.34
CA TRP A 354 -6.15 6.15 18.72
C TRP A 354 -5.07 5.47 19.59
N VAL A 355 -3.80 5.71 19.31
CA VAL A 355 -2.68 5.23 20.13
C VAL A 355 -2.71 5.89 21.51
N GLU A 356 -2.94 7.20 21.58
CA GLU A 356 -3.04 7.93 22.84
C GLU A 356 -4.23 7.44 23.68
N TYR A 357 -5.39 7.24 23.05
CA TYR A 357 -6.55 6.66 23.70
C TYR A 357 -6.25 5.25 24.25
N PHE A 358 -5.62 4.40 23.44
CA PHE A 358 -5.18 3.07 23.86
C PHE A 358 -4.28 3.14 25.09
N ASN A 359 -3.26 3.99 25.07
CA ASN A 359 -2.32 4.14 26.17
C ASN A 359 -3.02 4.63 27.44
N ASN A 360 -3.90 5.60 27.32
CA ASN A 360 -4.63 6.17 28.45
C ASN A 360 -5.63 5.21 29.10
N VAL A 361 -6.26 4.35 28.29
CA VAL A 361 -7.30 3.44 28.77
C VAL A 361 -6.75 2.06 29.12
N PHE A 362 -5.92 1.47 28.28
CA PHE A 362 -5.53 0.06 28.39
C PHE A 362 -4.12 -0.16 28.95
N MET A 363 -3.23 0.83 28.92
CA MET A 363 -1.86 0.68 29.43
C MET A 363 -1.71 1.14 30.89
N LYS A 364 -2.70 1.84 31.42
CA LYS A 364 -2.80 2.21 32.85
C LYS A 364 -3.66 1.13 33.58
#